data_356a4eec49238c95598e839f0b30a725
#
_entry.id   356a4eec49238c95598e839f0b30a725
#
_cell.length_a   1.000
_cell.length_b   1.000
_cell.length_c   1.000
_cell.angle_alpha   90.00
_cell.angle_beta   90.00
_cell.angle_gamma   90.00
#
_symmetry.space_group_name_H-M   'P 1'
#
loop_
_entity.id
_entity.type
_entity.pdbx_description
1 polymer ?
#
loop_
_entity_poly.entity_id
_entity_poly.type
_entity_poly.pdbx_seq_one_letter_code
_entity_poly.pdbx_strand_id
1 'polypeptide(L)'
;MPSCANPWLLQTVARDAWNFDGYITSDCDADANVYDPHHYTKSPEETVQKVLRAGTDVDCDHFVGEHAQAALDQKLITEADIDARLKNLFKVRMRLAHFDPPGPLQQISYKEAVCTDAAKAMARDGVA
;
A
#
# COMPACT_ATOMS: atom_id res chain seq x y z
N MET A 1 8.78 16.29 -7.16
CA MET A 1 8.99 14.87 -6.72
C MET A 1 7.63 14.26 -6.49
N PRO A 2 7.27 13.15 -7.14
CA PRO A 2 6.00 12.46 -6.93
C PRO A 2 5.86 11.94 -5.49
N SER A 3 4.62 11.90 -4.97
CA SER A 3 4.36 11.54 -3.56
C SER A 3 4.85 10.14 -3.21
N CYS A 4 4.57 9.14 -4.06
CA CYS A 4 4.98 7.74 -3.85
C CYS A 4 6.51 7.52 -3.98
N ALA A 5 7.26 8.49 -4.52
CA ALA A 5 8.71 8.46 -4.60
C ALA A 5 9.38 9.51 -3.66
N ASN A 6 8.66 10.00 -2.65
CA ASN A 6 9.13 11.04 -1.74
C ASN A 6 9.50 10.50 -0.35
N PRO A 7 10.80 10.20 -0.08
CA PRO A 7 11.21 9.63 1.21
C PRO A 7 11.03 10.60 2.38
N TRP A 8 11.06 11.92 2.15
CA TRP A 8 10.78 12.88 3.20
C TRP A 8 9.33 12.77 3.66
N LEU A 9 8.37 12.69 2.73
CA LEU A 9 6.96 12.56 3.07
C LEU A 9 6.66 11.21 3.73
N LEU A 10 7.10 10.11 3.12
CA LEU A 10 6.70 8.76 3.52
C LEU A 10 7.49 8.24 4.73
N GLN A 11 8.78 8.59 4.85
CA GLN A 11 9.60 8.17 5.97
C GLN A 11 9.63 9.25 7.06
N THR A 12 10.19 10.43 6.77
CA THR A 12 10.46 11.45 7.80
C THR A 12 9.16 11.99 8.41
N VAL A 13 8.18 12.33 7.59
CA VAL A 13 6.92 12.89 8.10
C VAL A 13 6.01 11.79 8.61
N ALA A 14 5.63 10.84 7.77
CA ALA A 14 4.62 9.85 8.14
C ALA A 14 5.14 8.90 9.23
N ARG A 15 6.29 8.26 9.03
CA ARG A 15 6.77 7.25 9.97
C ARG A 15 7.47 7.83 11.18
N ASP A 16 8.43 8.76 10.97
CA ASP A 16 9.27 9.24 12.07
C ASP A 16 8.56 10.30 12.89
N ALA A 17 7.92 11.33 12.26
CA ALA A 17 7.29 12.42 12.99
C ALA A 17 5.87 12.06 13.50
N TRP A 18 5.05 11.38 12.68
CA TRP A 18 3.68 10.99 13.08
C TRP A 18 3.61 9.60 13.69
N ASN A 19 4.71 8.86 13.74
CA ASN A 19 4.77 7.49 14.25
C ASN A 19 3.77 6.55 13.57
N PHE A 20 3.55 6.72 12.25
CA PHE A 20 2.64 5.89 11.49
C PHE A 20 3.19 4.47 11.36
N ASP A 21 2.49 3.49 11.90
CA ASP A 21 2.90 2.08 12.01
C ASP A 21 2.05 1.14 11.15
N GLY A 22 1.50 1.65 10.05
CA GLY A 22 0.80 0.88 9.04
C GLY A 22 1.62 0.64 7.78
N TYR A 23 0.99 0.13 6.72
CA TYR A 23 1.57 0.14 5.37
C TYR A 23 1.08 1.38 4.60
N ILE A 24 1.91 1.82 3.65
CA ILE A 24 1.59 2.91 2.73
C ILE A 24 1.34 2.29 1.37
N THR A 25 0.15 2.53 0.82
CA THR A 25 -0.20 2.11 -0.54
C THR A 25 -0.10 3.29 -1.51
N SER A 26 0.29 3.01 -2.75
CA SER A 26 0.14 4.00 -3.82
C SER A 26 -1.34 4.20 -4.15
N ASP A 27 -1.67 5.31 -4.80
CA ASP A 27 -2.88 5.38 -5.61
C ASP A 27 -2.69 4.48 -6.84
N CYS A 28 -3.79 3.98 -7.42
CA CYS A 28 -3.70 3.12 -8.61
C CYS A 28 -3.04 3.87 -9.76
N ASP A 29 -2.14 3.22 -10.47
CA ASP A 29 -1.26 3.76 -11.52
C ASP A 29 -0.23 4.81 -11.04
N ALA A 30 -0.23 5.23 -9.78
CA ALA A 30 0.64 6.31 -9.32
C ALA A 30 2.13 5.95 -9.38
N ASP A 31 2.49 4.69 -9.17
CA ASP A 31 3.87 4.24 -9.27
C ASP A 31 4.34 4.23 -10.73
N ALA A 32 3.50 3.80 -11.67
CA ALA A 32 3.76 3.90 -13.11
C ALA A 32 3.93 5.36 -13.56
N ASN A 33 3.10 6.24 -13.03
CA ASN A 33 3.12 7.67 -13.37
C ASN A 33 4.43 8.38 -12.97
N VAL A 34 5.20 7.84 -12.02
CA VAL A 34 6.55 8.36 -11.70
C VAL A 34 7.48 8.29 -12.91
N TYR A 35 7.35 7.22 -13.70
CA TYR A 35 8.09 7.05 -14.95
C TYR A 35 7.41 7.77 -16.11
N ASP A 36 6.16 7.45 -16.40
CA ASP A 36 5.36 8.02 -17.50
C ASP A 36 3.94 8.35 -17.00
N PRO A 37 3.48 9.60 -17.06
CA PRO A 37 3.99 10.75 -17.83
C PRO A 37 4.91 11.73 -17.08
N HIS A 38 5.23 11.50 -15.80
CA HIS A 38 6.00 12.52 -15.04
C HIS A 38 7.49 12.59 -15.39
N HIS A 39 8.03 11.55 -16.05
CA HIS A 39 9.44 11.45 -16.43
C HIS A 39 10.42 11.81 -15.29
N TYR A 40 10.04 11.44 -14.05
CA TYR A 40 10.86 11.68 -12.87
C TYR A 40 12.04 10.70 -12.79
N THR A 41 11.88 9.52 -13.35
CA THR A 41 12.88 8.47 -13.48
C THR A 41 13.16 8.18 -14.96
N LYS A 42 14.29 7.51 -15.22
CA LYS A 42 14.74 7.22 -16.60
C LYS A 42 14.33 5.83 -17.08
N SER A 43 13.96 4.96 -16.16
CA SER A 43 13.48 3.61 -16.48
C SER A 43 12.45 3.14 -15.47
N PRO A 44 11.63 2.12 -15.83
CA PRO A 44 10.71 1.48 -14.90
C PRO A 44 11.41 0.90 -13.66
N GLU A 45 12.59 0.30 -13.83
CA GLU A 45 13.37 -0.29 -12.73
C GLU A 45 13.90 0.77 -11.76
N GLU A 46 14.33 1.93 -12.27
CA GLU A 46 14.68 3.08 -11.43
C GLU A 46 13.46 3.56 -10.64
N THR A 47 12.27 3.51 -11.25
CA THR A 47 11.02 3.83 -10.56
C THR A 47 10.77 2.88 -9.40
N VAL A 48 10.85 1.58 -9.64
CA VAL A 48 10.73 0.57 -8.57
C VAL A 48 11.70 0.86 -7.42
N GLN A 49 12.95 1.15 -7.74
CA GLN A 49 13.94 1.55 -6.72
C GLN A 49 13.49 2.76 -5.91
N LYS A 50 13.02 3.81 -6.59
CA LYS A 50 12.63 5.08 -5.94
C LYS A 50 11.41 4.91 -5.04
N VAL A 51 10.36 4.24 -5.51
CA VAL A 51 9.11 4.08 -4.74
C VAL A 51 9.30 3.15 -3.54
N LEU A 52 9.99 2.02 -3.70
CA LEU A 52 10.24 1.11 -2.58
C LEU A 52 11.13 1.78 -1.51
N ARG A 53 12.20 2.45 -1.91
CA ARG A 53 13.09 3.13 -0.96
C ARG A 53 12.49 4.39 -0.33
N ALA A 54 11.55 5.03 -1.01
CA ALA A 54 10.80 6.14 -0.43
C ALA A 54 9.86 5.69 0.69
N GLY A 55 9.34 4.46 0.63
CA GLY A 55 8.50 3.93 1.68
C GLY A 55 7.11 3.50 1.23
N THR A 56 6.82 3.44 -0.07
CA THR A 56 5.62 2.81 -0.61
C THR A 56 5.73 1.29 -0.41
N ASP A 57 4.75 0.71 0.30
CA ASP A 57 4.77 -0.70 0.70
C ASP A 57 3.90 -1.57 -0.21
N VAL A 58 2.87 -1.00 -0.79
CA VAL A 58 1.90 -1.69 -1.65
C VAL A 58 1.64 -0.84 -2.90
N ASP A 59 1.86 -1.44 -4.05
CA ASP A 59 1.45 -0.90 -5.33
C ASP A 59 -0.03 -1.23 -5.58
N CYS A 60 -0.85 -0.22 -5.87
CA CYS A 60 -2.27 -0.39 -6.21
C CYS A 60 -2.47 -0.83 -7.68
N ASP A 61 -1.42 -1.36 -8.31
CA ASP A 61 -1.39 -1.75 -9.71
C ASP A 61 -0.50 -2.98 -9.89
N HIS A 62 0.09 -3.14 -11.06
CA HIS A 62 0.98 -4.23 -11.41
C HIS A 62 2.42 -3.77 -11.67
N PHE A 63 2.66 -2.46 -11.72
CA PHE A 63 3.90 -1.86 -12.20
C PHE A 63 5.13 -2.33 -11.40
N VAL A 64 5.07 -2.30 -10.07
CA VAL A 64 6.18 -2.78 -9.24
C VAL A 64 6.40 -4.28 -9.44
N GLY A 65 5.32 -5.06 -9.48
CA GLY A 65 5.40 -6.51 -9.70
C GLY A 65 6.01 -6.88 -11.05
N GLU A 66 5.70 -6.14 -12.11
CA GLU A 66 6.21 -6.38 -13.46
C GLU A 66 7.71 -6.05 -13.61
N HIS A 67 8.19 -5.04 -12.88
CA HIS A 67 9.56 -4.53 -13.04
C HIS A 67 10.51 -4.87 -11.90
N ALA A 68 10.02 -5.45 -10.80
CA ALA A 68 10.84 -5.74 -9.61
C ALA A 68 11.95 -6.75 -9.90
N GLN A 69 11.69 -7.81 -10.69
CA GLN A 69 12.71 -8.79 -11.03
C GLN A 69 13.86 -8.16 -11.83
N ALA A 70 13.53 -7.35 -12.83
CA ALA A 70 14.54 -6.65 -13.61
C ALA A 70 15.35 -5.65 -12.76
N ALA A 71 14.70 -4.98 -11.79
CA ALA A 71 15.38 -4.10 -10.85
C ALA A 71 16.35 -4.86 -9.91
N LEU A 72 16.00 -6.07 -9.48
CA LEU A 72 16.90 -6.98 -8.72
C LEU A 72 18.09 -7.40 -9.57
N ASP A 73 17.86 -7.85 -10.79
CA ASP A 73 18.90 -8.32 -11.70
C ASP A 73 19.91 -7.21 -12.02
N GLN A 74 19.43 -5.97 -12.15
CA GLN A 74 20.24 -4.76 -12.31
C GLN A 74 20.87 -4.26 -11.00
N LYS A 75 20.60 -4.91 -9.87
CA LYS A 75 21.09 -4.51 -8.53
C LYS A 75 20.65 -3.11 -8.11
N LEU A 76 19.56 -2.59 -8.64
CA LEU A 76 18.96 -1.32 -8.25
C LEU A 76 18.24 -1.44 -6.90
N ILE A 77 17.66 -2.61 -6.63
CA ILE A 77 17.07 -2.99 -5.35
C ILE A 77 17.66 -4.30 -4.85
N THR A 78 17.39 -4.63 -3.60
CA THR A 78 17.76 -5.88 -2.94
C THR A 78 16.51 -6.57 -2.39
N GLU A 79 16.61 -7.86 -2.07
CA GLU A 79 15.54 -8.57 -1.35
C GLU A 79 15.18 -7.85 -0.03
N ALA A 80 16.15 -7.26 0.66
CA ALA A 80 15.91 -6.51 1.87
C ALA A 80 15.03 -5.25 1.66
N ASP A 81 15.11 -4.61 0.48
CA ASP A 81 14.21 -3.51 0.13
C ASP A 81 12.76 -4.00 0.01
N ILE A 82 12.55 -5.18 -0.55
CA ILE A 82 11.24 -5.84 -0.68
C ILE A 82 10.74 -6.30 0.69
N ASP A 83 11.57 -6.99 1.46
CA ASP A 83 11.22 -7.49 2.80
C ASP A 83 10.77 -6.38 3.74
N ALA A 84 11.42 -5.21 3.66
CA ALA A 84 11.03 -4.06 4.46
C ALA A 84 9.58 -3.60 4.15
N ARG A 85 9.16 -3.67 2.89
CA ARG A 85 7.79 -3.33 2.46
C ARG A 85 6.80 -4.40 2.88
N LEU A 86 7.11 -5.66 2.59
CA LEU A 86 6.29 -6.81 2.98
C LEU A 86 6.07 -6.88 4.50
N LYS A 87 7.08 -6.55 5.30
CA LYS A 87 6.96 -6.51 6.76
C LYS A 87 5.87 -5.55 7.23
N ASN A 88 5.77 -4.36 6.63
CA ASN A 88 4.73 -3.39 6.98
C ASN A 88 3.34 -3.90 6.59
N LEU A 89 3.18 -4.47 5.40
CA LEU A 89 1.93 -5.06 4.93
C LEU A 89 1.49 -6.23 5.84
N PHE A 90 2.35 -7.21 6.06
CA PHE A 90 2.01 -8.39 6.85
C PHE A 90 1.75 -8.08 8.32
N LYS A 91 2.43 -7.10 8.90
CA LYS A 91 2.16 -6.62 10.25
C LYS A 91 0.69 -6.19 10.43
N VAL A 92 0.15 -5.44 9.47
CA VAL A 92 -1.26 -5.04 9.50
C VAL A 92 -2.19 -6.23 9.26
N ARG A 93 -1.86 -7.11 8.30
CA ARG A 93 -2.66 -8.31 8.03
C ARG A 93 -2.72 -9.24 9.25
N MET A 94 -1.61 -9.38 10.00
CA MET A 94 -1.58 -10.15 11.24
C MET A 94 -2.43 -9.49 12.33
N ARG A 95 -2.36 -8.16 12.48
CA ARG A 95 -3.22 -7.42 13.43
C ARG A 95 -4.71 -7.57 13.13
N LEU A 96 -5.06 -7.76 11.86
CA LEU A 96 -6.43 -8.00 11.40
C LEU A 96 -6.84 -9.47 11.47
N ALA A 97 -6.03 -10.31 12.09
CA ALA A 97 -6.28 -11.77 12.20
C ALA A 97 -6.48 -12.46 10.83
N HIS A 98 -5.84 -11.93 9.76
CA HIS A 98 -6.04 -12.43 8.40
C HIS A 98 -5.63 -13.91 8.23
N PHE A 99 -4.66 -14.36 9.03
CA PHE A 99 -4.12 -15.72 9.01
C PHE A 99 -4.67 -16.61 10.13
N ASP A 100 -5.53 -16.07 10.99
CA ASP A 100 -6.12 -16.81 12.09
C ASP A 100 -7.30 -17.66 11.60
N PRO A 101 -7.70 -18.69 12.35
CA PRO A 101 -8.93 -19.41 12.05
C PRO A 101 -10.14 -18.47 11.98
N PRO A 102 -11.13 -18.75 11.11
CA PRO A 102 -12.31 -17.90 10.98
C PRO A 102 -13.00 -17.63 12.31
N GLY A 103 -13.10 -16.36 12.68
CA GLY A 103 -13.81 -15.90 13.87
C GLY A 103 -15.26 -15.50 13.56
N PRO A 104 -15.99 -14.96 14.54
CA PRO A 104 -17.39 -14.60 14.36
C PRO A 104 -17.61 -13.52 13.30
N LEU A 105 -16.65 -12.61 13.09
CA LEU A 105 -16.79 -11.55 12.08
C LEU A 105 -16.74 -12.09 10.64
N GLN A 106 -15.98 -13.15 10.37
CA GLN A 106 -15.90 -13.79 9.06
C GLN A 106 -17.16 -14.57 8.69
N GLN A 107 -18.06 -14.81 9.66
CA GLN A 107 -19.34 -15.48 9.43
C GLN A 107 -20.44 -14.50 9.01
N ILE A 108 -20.20 -13.19 9.09
CA ILE A 108 -21.18 -12.17 8.69
C ILE A 108 -21.34 -12.21 7.18
N SER A 109 -22.53 -12.58 6.72
CA SER A 109 -22.86 -12.57 5.30
C SER A 109 -23.44 -11.23 4.86
N TYR A 110 -23.23 -10.87 3.59
CA TYR A 110 -23.83 -9.65 3.04
C TYR A 110 -25.37 -9.68 3.08
N LYS A 111 -25.99 -10.87 3.00
CA LYS A 111 -27.43 -11.04 3.05
C LYS A 111 -28.04 -10.66 4.41
N GLU A 112 -27.26 -10.87 5.48
CA GLU A 112 -27.71 -10.62 6.86
C GLU A 112 -27.31 -9.24 7.37
N ALA A 113 -26.23 -8.67 6.84
CA ALA A 113 -25.64 -7.44 7.35
C ALA A 113 -25.88 -6.21 6.48
N VAL A 114 -25.98 -6.38 5.14
CA VAL A 114 -26.11 -5.25 4.21
C VAL A 114 -27.58 -4.85 4.08
N CYS A 115 -27.82 -3.53 4.06
CA CYS A 115 -29.15 -2.93 3.89
C CYS A 115 -30.20 -3.36 4.93
N THR A 116 -29.79 -3.76 6.10
CA THR A 116 -30.70 -3.96 7.24
C THR A 116 -31.36 -2.64 7.63
N ASP A 117 -32.51 -2.69 8.30
CA ASP A 117 -33.17 -1.46 8.76
C ASP A 117 -32.30 -0.67 9.73
N ALA A 118 -31.50 -1.35 10.57
CA ALA A 118 -30.50 -0.72 11.43
C ALA A 118 -29.41 0.00 10.63
N ALA A 119 -28.87 -0.64 9.58
CA ALA A 119 -27.87 -0.02 8.72
C ALA A 119 -28.41 1.20 7.97
N LYS A 120 -29.67 1.13 7.49
CA LYS A 120 -30.35 2.25 6.83
C LYS A 120 -30.65 3.40 7.80
N ALA A 121 -31.01 3.09 9.05
CA ALA A 121 -31.19 4.10 10.09
C ALA A 121 -29.87 4.81 10.40
N MET A 122 -28.80 4.05 10.64
CA MET A 122 -27.46 4.60 10.89
C MET A 122 -26.97 5.48 9.73
N ALA A 123 -27.21 5.08 8.49
CA ALA A 123 -26.84 5.88 7.32
C ALA A 123 -27.62 7.21 7.26
N ARG A 124 -28.92 7.20 7.60
CA ARG A 124 -29.72 8.44 7.68
C ARG A 124 -29.25 9.37 8.79
N ASP A 125 -28.96 8.81 9.97
CA ASP A 125 -28.47 9.58 11.11
C ASP A 125 -27.09 10.23 10.83
N GLY A 126 -26.25 9.57 10.02
CA GLY A 126 -24.95 10.11 9.63
C GLY A 126 -25.02 11.26 8.59
N VAL A 127 -26.17 11.49 7.97
CA VAL A 127 -26.39 12.56 6.97
C VAL A 127 -27.10 13.77 7.58
N ALA A 128 -27.72 13.62 8.74
CA ALA A 128 -28.45 14.69 9.46
C ALA A 128 -27.48 15.56 10.27
#